data_e8fd9c9dbfa4da0391692fe924224d16
#
_entry.id   e8fd9c9dbfa4da0391692fe924224d16
#
_cell.length_a   1.000
_cell.length_b   1.000
_cell.length_c   1.000
_cell.angle_alpha   90.00
_cell.angle_beta   90.00
_cell.angle_gamma   90.00
#
_symmetry.space_group_name_H-M   'P 1'
#
loop_
_entity.id
_entity.type
_entity.pdbx_description
1 polymer ?
#
loop_
_entity_poly.entity_id
_entity_poly.type
_entity_poly.pdbx_seq_one_letter_code
_entity_poly.pdbx_strand_id
1 'polypeptide(L)'
;MNTITDHIAYEFQAAFKYLYMGAVFGQYIKERQGMAKFFLEAATEERGHAIQMMDYLNMRGFQYNKNYEFSKDNLWKKNNVHITNTATLVSLTIKEALQEAVNMEITVTEKILKVVAKCADDYHAADVFTNPILEEQYTGLRKLQGAIRNYNALMTRNEGNEKFVEFIFDQKVLKGEIL
;
A
#
# COMPACT_ATOMS: atom_id res chain seq x y z
N MET A 1 13.90 -14.63 11.92
CA MET A 1 13.36 -15.12 10.63
C MET A 1 11.86 -15.06 10.54
N ASN A 2 11.08 -15.55 11.50
CA ASN A 2 9.59 -15.45 11.48
C ASN A 2 9.06 -14.02 11.27
N THR A 3 9.78 -12.99 11.75
CA THR A 3 9.34 -11.59 11.62
C THR A 3 9.42 -11.10 10.18
N ILE A 4 10.43 -11.57 9.41
CA ILE A 4 10.58 -11.21 7.98
C ILE A 4 9.47 -11.89 7.16
N THR A 5 9.23 -13.18 7.40
CA THR A 5 8.16 -13.90 6.70
C THR A 5 6.76 -13.35 7.02
N ASP A 6 6.55 -12.93 8.27
CA ASP A 6 5.31 -12.23 8.63
C ASP A 6 5.20 -10.88 7.88
N HIS A 7 6.32 -10.17 7.72
CA HIS A 7 6.32 -8.90 6.99
C HIS A 7 6.06 -9.08 5.49
N ILE A 8 6.66 -10.09 4.84
CA ILE A 8 6.35 -10.45 3.45
C ILE A 8 4.84 -10.62 3.23
N ALA A 9 4.15 -11.25 4.18
CA ALA A 9 2.69 -11.39 4.11
C ALA A 9 1.96 -10.05 4.19
N TYR A 10 2.46 -9.07 4.95
CA TYR A 10 1.89 -7.72 5.00
C TYR A 10 2.05 -6.97 3.68
N GLU A 11 3.22 -7.06 3.04
CA GLU A 11 3.48 -6.47 1.73
C GLU A 11 2.52 -7.02 0.67
N PHE A 12 2.36 -8.34 0.60
CA PHE A 12 1.37 -8.93 -0.31
C PHE A 12 -0.05 -8.47 -0.01
N GLN A 13 -0.41 -8.29 1.26
CA GLN A 13 -1.74 -7.77 1.61
C GLN A 13 -1.92 -6.33 1.18
N ALA A 14 -0.92 -5.48 1.37
CA ALA A 14 -0.92 -4.10 0.88
C ALA A 14 -1.06 -4.09 -0.64
N ALA A 15 -0.27 -4.91 -1.35
CA ALA A 15 -0.36 -5.07 -2.80
C ALA A 15 -1.77 -5.46 -3.26
N PHE A 16 -2.42 -6.43 -2.62
CA PHE A 16 -3.78 -6.85 -2.97
C PHE A 16 -4.82 -5.76 -2.67
N LYS A 17 -4.68 -5.03 -1.57
CA LYS A 17 -5.58 -3.91 -1.25
C LYS A 17 -5.44 -2.79 -2.29
N TYR A 18 -4.23 -2.41 -2.63
CA TYR A 18 -3.96 -1.42 -3.68
C TYR A 18 -4.48 -1.86 -5.04
N LEU A 19 -4.25 -3.12 -5.42
CA LEU A 19 -4.79 -3.69 -6.66
C LEU A 19 -6.32 -3.58 -6.71
N TYR A 20 -6.98 -3.87 -5.59
CA TYR A 20 -8.43 -3.76 -5.50
C TYR A 20 -8.91 -2.32 -5.58
N MET A 21 -8.27 -1.37 -4.88
CA MET A 21 -8.60 0.05 -4.99
C MET A 21 -8.39 0.55 -6.42
N GLY A 22 -7.31 0.17 -7.08
CA GLY A 22 -7.07 0.47 -8.49
C GLY A 22 -8.20 -0.02 -9.40
N ALA A 23 -8.63 -1.27 -9.21
CA ALA A 23 -9.75 -1.84 -9.96
C ALA A 23 -11.07 -1.09 -9.70
N VAL A 24 -11.33 -0.67 -8.45
CA VAL A 24 -12.53 0.11 -8.10
C VAL A 24 -12.56 1.47 -8.80
N PHE A 25 -11.43 2.20 -8.82
CA PHE A 25 -11.36 3.50 -9.47
C PHE A 25 -11.36 3.41 -11.00
N GLY A 26 -10.84 2.32 -11.57
CA GLY A 26 -10.85 2.05 -13.00
C GLY A 26 -12.20 1.55 -13.57
N GLN A 27 -13.21 1.31 -12.72
CA GLN A 27 -14.52 0.86 -13.19
C GLN A 27 -15.19 1.92 -14.05
N TYR A 28 -15.96 1.47 -15.06
CA TYR A 28 -16.74 2.30 -15.96
C TYR A 28 -17.60 3.36 -15.26
N ILE A 29 -18.22 3.00 -14.13
CA ILE A 29 -19.10 3.92 -13.38
C ILE A 29 -18.34 4.99 -12.60
N LYS A 30 -17.04 4.81 -12.33
CA LYS A 30 -16.20 5.77 -11.62
C LYS A 30 -15.32 6.58 -12.56
N GLU A 31 -14.65 5.93 -13.48
CA GLU A 31 -13.73 6.54 -14.46
C GLU A 31 -12.74 7.53 -13.83
N ARG A 32 -12.05 7.09 -12.78
CA ARG A 32 -10.98 7.85 -12.12
C ARG A 32 -9.63 7.23 -12.46
N GLN A 33 -9.20 7.44 -13.69
CA GLN A 33 -8.02 6.77 -14.26
C GLN A 33 -6.71 7.18 -13.57
N GLY A 34 -6.61 8.40 -13.05
CA GLY A 34 -5.47 8.85 -12.27
C GLY A 34 -5.32 8.06 -10.98
N MET A 35 -6.39 7.93 -10.22
CA MET A 35 -6.42 7.13 -8.98
C MET A 35 -6.23 5.64 -9.27
N ALA A 36 -6.84 5.14 -10.35
CA ALA A 36 -6.66 3.75 -10.78
C ALA A 36 -5.18 3.45 -11.05
N LYS A 37 -4.53 4.28 -11.86
CA LYS A 37 -3.11 4.16 -12.20
C LYS A 37 -2.24 4.19 -10.94
N PHE A 38 -2.43 5.20 -10.09
CA PHE A 38 -1.68 5.36 -8.84
C PHE A 38 -1.75 4.09 -7.97
N PHE A 39 -2.94 3.57 -7.71
CA PHE A 39 -3.09 2.38 -6.87
C PHE A 39 -2.56 1.09 -7.53
N LEU A 40 -2.63 0.96 -8.85
CA LEU A 40 -2.03 -0.18 -9.56
C LEU A 40 -0.50 -0.14 -9.53
N GLU A 41 0.09 1.05 -9.61
CA GLU A 41 1.54 1.26 -9.45
C GLU A 41 1.97 0.93 -8.02
N ALA A 42 1.26 1.45 -7.00
CA ALA A 42 1.50 1.11 -5.60
C ALA A 42 1.39 -0.40 -5.33
N ALA A 43 0.40 -1.09 -5.91
CA ALA A 43 0.29 -2.55 -5.81
C ALA A 43 1.52 -3.28 -6.38
N THR A 44 2.11 -2.74 -7.44
CA THR A 44 3.32 -3.30 -8.05
C THR A 44 4.54 -3.08 -7.17
N GLU A 45 4.65 -1.91 -6.53
CA GLU A 45 5.71 -1.54 -5.59
C GLU A 45 5.70 -2.47 -4.37
N GLU A 46 4.58 -2.60 -3.67
CA GLU A 46 4.44 -3.48 -2.51
C GLU A 46 4.76 -4.95 -2.82
N ARG A 47 4.31 -5.44 -3.99
CA ARG A 47 4.69 -6.77 -4.45
C ARG A 47 6.20 -6.88 -4.69
N GLY A 48 6.83 -5.82 -5.18
CA GLY A 48 8.28 -5.73 -5.38
C GLY A 48 9.02 -5.87 -4.05
N HIS A 49 8.59 -5.16 -3.00
CA HIS A 49 9.15 -5.28 -1.66
C HIS A 49 9.06 -6.71 -1.11
N ALA A 50 7.90 -7.35 -1.25
CA ALA A 50 7.73 -8.74 -0.84
C ALA A 50 8.71 -9.68 -1.54
N ILE A 51 8.90 -9.53 -2.86
CA ILE A 51 9.85 -10.34 -3.65
C ILE A 51 11.29 -10.08 -3.19
N GLN A 52 11.68 -8.82 -3.00
CA GLN A 52 13.02 -8.45 -2.51
C GLN A 52 13.35 -9.11 -1.17
N MET A 53 12.38 -9.14 -0.26
CA MET A 53 12.54 -9.81 1.04
C MET A 53 12.65 -11.33 0.89
N MET A 54 11.91 -11.93 -0.04
CA MET A 54 12.03 -13.37 -0.34
C MET A 54 13.41 -13.70 -0.91
N ASP A 55 13.94 -12.88 -1.82
CA ASP A 55 15.27 -13.04 -2.40
C ASP A 55 16.35 -12.89 -1.32
N TYR A 56 16.19 -11.96 -0.39
CA TYR A 56 17.06 -11.83 0.77
C TYR A 56 17.05 -13.10 1.64
N LEU A 57 15.89 -13.65 1.95
CA LEU A 57 15.78 -14.90 2.71
C LEU A 57 16.42 -16.08 1.98
N ASN A 58 16.23 -16.18 0.67
CA ASN A 58 16.85 -17.21 -0.17
C ASN A 58 18.38 -17.12 -0.15
N MET A 59 18.92 -15.90 -0.30
CA MET A 59 20.36 -15.65 -0.20
C MET A 59 20.94 -16.06 1.17
N ARG A 60 20.14 -15.92 2.25
CA ARG A 60 20.53 -16.31 3.62
C ARG A 60 20.31 -17.79 3.91
N GLY A 61 19.94 -18.60 2.90
CA GLY A 61 19.73 -20.05 3.03
C GLY A 61 18.47 -20.42 3.81
N PHE A 62 17.46 -19.52 3.85
CA PHE A 62 16.19 -19.82 4.49
C PHE A 62 15.45 -20.93 3.73
N GLN A 63 14.95 -21.90 4.46
CA GLN A 63 14.13 -22.98 3.91
C GLN A 63 12.66 -22.74 4.26
N TYR A 64 11.84 -22.58 3.23
CA TYR A 64 10.38 -22.55 3.39
C TYR A 64 9.94 -23.98 3.75
N ASN A 65 9.40 -24.16 4.93
CA ASN A 65 8.89 -25.46 5.35
C ASN A 65 7.52 -25.74 4.72
N LYS A 66 7.10 -27.02 4.76
CA LYS A 66 5.82 -27.48 4.20
C LYS A 66 4.59 -26.78 4.82
N ASN A 67 4.74 -26.17 5.98
CA ASN A 67 3.68 -25.47 6.70
C ASN A 67 3.67 -23.96 6.39
N TYR A 68 4.60 -23.47 5.58
CA TYR A 68 4.54 -22.13 5.04
C TYR A 68 3.54 -22.13 3.89
N GLU A 69 2.29 -22.24 4.26
CA GLU A 69 1.21 -22.12 3.32
C GLU A 69 0.96 -20.63 3.05
N PHE A 70 1.15 -20.19 1.82
CA PHE A 70 0.41 -19.07 1.27
C PHE A 70 -1.07 -19.45 1.20
N SER A 71 -1.57 -19.99 2.30
CA SER A 71 -2.94 -20.41 2.34
C SER A 71 -3.83 -19.19 2.35
N LYS A 72 -4.95 -19.29 1.67
CA LYS A 72 -6.06 -18.34 1.72
C LYS A 72 -6.34 -17.89 3.17
N ASP A 73 -6.18 -18.76 4.15
CA ASP A 73 -6.42 -18.49 5.55
C ASP A 73 -5.30 -17.69 6.22
N ASN A 74 -4.04 -17.85 5.79
CA ASN A 74 -2.92 -17.09 6.34
C ASN A 74 -2.80 -15.70 5.73
N LEU A 75 -3.06 -15.55 4.42
CA LEU A 75 -3.07 -14.24 3.75
C LEU A 75 -4.30 -13.40 4.11
N TRP A 76 -5.46 -14.04 4.28
CA TRP A 76 -6.74 -13.32 4.39
C TRP A 76 -7.30 -13.28 5.81
N LYS A 77 -7.15 -14.35 6.62
CA LYS A 77 -7.77 -14.44 7.95
C LYS A 77 -6.95 -13.85 9.07
N LYS A 78 -5.62 -13.95 9.01
CA LYS A 78 -4.75 -13.57 10.15
C LYS A 78 -4.70 -12.05 10.39
N ASN A 79 -5.14 -11.24 9.45
CA ASN A 79 -4.96 -9.79 9.49
C ASN A 79 -6.24 -8.98 9.24
N ASN A 80 -7.42 -9.55 9.43
CA ASN A 80 -8.70 -8.82 9.24
C ASN A 80 -8.81 -8.08 7.89
N VAL A 81 -8.14 -8.57 6.85
CA VAL A 81 -8.40 -8.10 5.49
C VAL A 81 -9.73 -8.70 5.05
N HIS A 82 -10.78 -8.25 5.69
CA HIS A 82 -12.12 -8.50 5.21
C HIS A 82 -12.34 -7.58 4.00
N ILE A 83 -12.13 -8.10 2.82
CA ILE A 83 -12.82 -7.60 1.62
C ILE A 83 -14.28 -8.04 1.77
N THR A 84 -14.92 -7.65 2.86
CA THR A 84 -16.22 -8.22 3.26
C THR A 84 -17.40 -7.38 2.84
N ASN A 85 -17.15 -6.26 2.21
CA ASN A 85 -18.28 -5.50 1.72
C ASN A 85 -17.97 -4.88 0.35
N THR A 86 -18.24 -5.63 -0.70
CA THR A 86 -18.17 -5.15 -2.08
C THR A 86 -19.02 -3.88 -2.29
N ALA A 87 -20.10 -3.71 -1.54
CA ALA A 87 -20.92 -2.50 -1.56
C ALA A 87 -20.17 -1.26 -1.01
N THR A 88 -19.36 -1.43 0.03
CA THR A 88 -18.59 -0.32 0.64
C THR A 88 -17.47 0.15 -0.28
N LEU A 89 -16.87 -0.75 -1.04
CA LEU A 89 -15.75 -0.42 -1.94
C LEU A 89 -16.21 0.21 -3.26
N VAL A 90 -17.38 -0.14 -3.75
CA VAL A 90 -17.98 0.56 -4.90
C VAL A 90 -18.30 2.03 -4.57
N SER A 91 -18.58 2.34 -3.32
CA SER A 91 -18.83 3.70 -2.83
C SER A 91 -17.58 4.45 -2.36
N LEU A 92 -16.39 3.82 -2.38
CA LEU A 92 -15.14 4.40 -1.90
C LEU A 92 -14.84 5.74 -2.59
N THR A 93 -14.76 6.81 -1.82
CA THR A 93 -14.37 8.14 -2.30
C THR A 93 -12.85 8.25 -2.42
N ILE A 94 -12.36 9.22 -3.18
CA ILE A 94 -10.91 9.52 -3.26
C ILE A 94 -10.33 9.78 -1.87
N LYS A 95 -11.03 10.54 -1.05
CA LYS A 95 -10.59 10.85 0.32
C LYS A 95 -10.42 9.61 1.19
N GLU A 96 -11.43 8.73 1.18
CA GLU A 96 -11.39 7.48 1.95
C GLU A 96 -10.29 6.55 1.46
N ALA A 97 -10.09 6.45 0.15
CA ALA A 97 -9.04 5.63 -0.44
C ALA A 97 -7.63 6.14 -0.06
N LEU A 98 -7.40 7.45 -0.13
CA LEU A 98 -6.14 8.05 0.29
C LEU A 98 -5.90 7.88 1.80
N GLN A 99 -6.95 7.99 2.62
CA GLN A 99 -6.81 7.76 4.06
C GLN A 99 -6.51 6.29 4.38
N GLU A 100 -7.14 5.35 3.68
CA GLU A 100 -6.83 3.93 3.82
C GLU A 100 -5.40 3.62 3.39
N ALA A 101 -4.93 4.24 2.30
CA ALA A 101 -3.54 4.14 1.88
C ALA A 101 -2.57 4.62 2.97
N VAL A 102 -2.80 5.79 3.56
CA VAL A 102 -1.98 6.30 4.68
C VAL A 102 -1.97 5.31 5.85
N ASN A 103 -3.12 4.75 6.22
CA ASN A 103 -3.21 3.78 7.32
C ASN A 103 -2.43 2.49 7.02
N MET A 104 -2.45 2.04 5.76
CA MET A 104 -1.66 0.88 5.32
C MET A 104 -0.17 1.17 5.41
N GLU A 105 0.30 2.29 4.86
CA GLU A 105 1.71 2.68 4.89
C GLU A 105 2.26 2.84 6.31
N ILE A 106 1.48 3.41 7.22
CA ILE A 106 1.83 3.48 8.64
C ILE A 106 2.00 2.07 9.21
N THR A 107 1.07 1.17 8.92
CA THR A 107 1.11 -0.20 9.42
C THR A 107 2.33 -0.96 8.88
N VAL A 108 2.60 -0.85 7.58
CA VAL A 108 3.78 -1.47 6.93
C VAL A 108 5.06 -0.91 7.54
N THR A 109 5.17 0.42 7.65
CA THR A 109 6.34 1.09 8.28
C THR A 109 6.60 0.58 9.70
N GLU A 110 5.57 0.48 10.54
CA GLU A 110 5.71 -0.07 11.90
C GLU A 110 6.21 -1.51 11.92
N LYS A 111 5.81 -2.31 10.92
CA LYS A 111 6.27 -3.70 10.79
C LYS A 111 7.72 -3.77 10.33
N ILE A 112 8.14 -2.94 9.38
CA ILE A 112 9.54 -2.83 8.96
C ILE A 112 10.42 -2.45 10.16
N LEU A 113 10.04 -1.44 10.93
CA LEU A 113 10.79 -1.03 12.12
C LEU A 113 10.96 -2.18 13.14
N LYS A 114 9.95 -3.04 13.29
CA LYS A 114 10.06 -4.24 14.13
C LYS A 114 11.03 -5.27 13.56
N VAL A 115 11.11 -5.41 12.23
CA VAL A 115 12.11 -6.27 11.58
C VAL A 115 13.50 -5.72 11.84
N VAL A 116 13.72 -4.44 11.56
CA VAL A 116 15.02 -3.76 11.77
C VAL A 116 15.49 -3.88 13.23
N ALA A 117 14.60 -3.64 14.19
CA ALA A 117 14.93 -3.78 15.61
C ALA A 117 15.38 -5.20 16.00
N LYS A 118 14.87 -6.24 15.33
CA LYS A 118 15.28 -7.64 15.53
C LYS A 118 16.55 -8.02 14.79
N CYS A 119 16.99 -7.20 13.86
CA CYS A 119 18.23 -7.39 13.09
C CYS A 119 19.39 -6.59 13.67
N ALA A 120 19.32 -6.13 14.94
CA ALA A 120 20.30 -5.23 15.55
C ALA A 120 21.75 -5.73 15.49
N ASP A 121 21.96 -7.05 15.53
CA ASP A 121 23.28 -7.70 15.42
C ASP A 121 23.63 -8.14 13.99
N ASP A 122 22.73 -7.94 13.01
CA ASP A 122 22.92 -8.27 11.62
C ASP A 122 22.79 -7.01 10.75
N TYR A 123 23.91 -6.29 10.62
CA TYR A 123 23.98 -5.02 9.89
C TYR A 123 23.55 -5.14 8.44
N HIS A 124 23.81 -6.27 7.79
CA HIS A 124 23.38 -6.48 6.42
C HIS A 124 21.86 -6.65 6.32
N ALA A 125 21.25 -7.38 7.26
CA ALA A 125 19.81 -7.47 7.35
C ALA A 125 19.19 -6.08 7.60
N ALA A 126 19.71 -5.33 8.57
CA ALA A 126 19.22 -4.00 8.88
C ALA A 126 19.31 -3.07 7.66
N ASP A 127 20.40 -3.09 6.91
CA ASP A 127 20.60 -2.27 5.71
C ASP A 127 19.57 -2.60 4.62
N VAL A 128 19.35 -3.87 4.31
CA VAL A 128 18.37 -4.31 3.30
C VAL A 128 16.95 -3.80 3.58
N PHE A 129 16.57 -3.72 4.86
CA PHE A 129 15.23 -3.24 5.23
C PHE A 129 15.15 -1.74 5.43
N THR A 130 16.25 -1.05 5.72
CA THR A 130 16.27 0.40 5.88
C THR A 130 16.48 1.11 4.55
N ASN A 131 17.26 0.54 3.65
CA ASN A 131 17.67 1.16 2.39
C ASN A 131 17.53 0.15 1.23
N PRO A 132 16.54 0.26 0.33
CA PRO A 132 15.67 1.44 0.12
C PRO A 132 14.29 1.38 0.82
N ILE A 133 13.82 0.23 1.31
CA ILE A 133 12.40 -0.01 1.63
C ILE A 133 11.85 1.02 2.63
N LEU A 134 12.51 1.23 3.77
CA LEU A 134 12.02 2.17 4.78
C LEU A 134 12.06 3.63 4.28
N GLU A 135 13.03 3.99 3.45
CA GLU A 135 13.13 5.33 2.85
C GLU A 135 11.97 5.58 1.86
N GLU A 136 11.64 4.59 1.04
CA GLU A 136 10.51 4.62 0.12
C GLU A 136 9.18 4.75 0.88
N GLN A 137 9.02 4.02 1.99
CA GLN A 137 7.85 4.12 2.87
C GLN A 137 7.64 5.54 3.42
N TYR A 138 8.68 6.19 3.95
CA TYR A 138 8.57 7.57 4.43
C TYR A 138 8.26 8.56 3.32
N THR A 139 8.84 8.36 2.16
CA THR A 139 8.59 9.19 0.99
C THR A 139 7.16 9.03 0.48
N GLY A 140 6.68 7.80 0.36
CA GLY A 140 5.31 7.47 -0.03
C GLY A 140 4.27 8.05 0.94
N LEU A 141 4.51 7.86 2.24
CA LEU A 141 3.64 8.40 3.28
C LEU A 141 3.54 9.93 3.22
N ARG A 142 4.66 10.63 3.00
CA ARG A 142 4.68 12.08 2.83
C ARG A 142 3.89 12.54 1.60
N LYS A 143 4.03 11.84 0.48
CA LYS A 143 3.25 12.13 -0.76
C LYS A 143 1.76 11.96 -0.53
N LEU A 144 1.33 10.85 0.08
CA LEU A 144 -0.07 10.59 0.40
C LEU A 144 -0.68 11.65 1.31
N GLN A 145 0.03 12.04 2.38
CA GLN A 145 -0.42 13.11 3.28
C GLN A 145 -0.53 14.46 2.56
N GLY A 146 0.41 14.76 1.65
CA GLY A 146 0.33 15.94 0.79
C GLY A 146 -0.88 15.91 -0.14
N ALA A 147 -1.16 14.76 -0.74
CA ALA A 147 -2.32 14.55 -1.61
C ALA A 147 -3.64 14.76 -0.87
N ILE A 148 -3.79 14.21 0.36
CA ILE A 148 -4.97 14.42 1.20
C ILE A 148 -5.17 15.92 1.51
N ARG A 149 -4.09 16.62 1.84
CA ARG A 149 -4.16 18.07 2.12
C ARG A 149 -4.62 18.86 0.89
N ASN A 150 -4.06 18.53 -0.27
CA ASN A 150 -4.43 19.17 -1.54
C ASN A 150 -5.89 18.87 -1.91
N TYR A 151 -6.33 17.63 -1.75
CA TYR A 151 -7.72 17.23 -1.96
C TYR A 151 -8.69 18.01 -1.06
N ASN A 152 -8.41 18.05 0.25
CA ASN A 152 -9.24 18.79 1.20
C ASN A 152 -9.29 20.30 0.89
N ALA A 153 -8.17 20.89 0.49
CA ALA A 153 -8.13 22.31 0.11
C ALA A 153 -8.98 22.60 -1.14
N LEU A 154 -8.98 21.69 -2.12
CA LEU A 154 -9.83 21.79 -3.30
C LEU A 154 -11.31 21.65 -2.94
N MET A 155 -11.64 20.69 -2.07
CA MET A 155 -13.02 20.47 -1.60
C MET A 155 -13.56 21.70 -0.86
N THR A 156 -12.80 22.25 0.08
CA THR A 156 -13.23 23.44 0.85
C THR A 156 -13.46 24.67 -0.04
N ARG A 157 -12.67 24.83 -1.11
CA ARG A 157 -12.82 25.98 -2.04
C ARG A 157 -13.95 25.81 -3.04
N ASN A 158 -14.51 24.62 -3.18
CA ASN A 158 -15.49 24.26 -4.20
C ASN A 158 -16.65 23.48 -3.58
N GLU A 159 -17.14 23.93 -2.42
CA GLU A 159 -18.29 23.31 -1.77
C GLU A 159 -19.49 23.22 -2.73
N GLY A 160 -20.16 22.07 -2.75
CA GLY A 160 -21.27 21.77 -3.65
C GLY A 160 -20.86 21.28 -5.05
N ASN A 161 -19.55 21.20 -5.35
CA ASN A 161 -19.03 20.72 -6.63
C ASN A 161 -18.08 19.51 -6.48
N GLU A 162 -18.38 18.60 -5.56
CA GLU A 162 -17.51 17.49 -5.16
C GLU A 162 -17.09 16.63 -6.36
N LYS A 163 -18.01 16.31 -7.27
CA LYS A 163 -17.72 15.50 -8.47
C LYS A 163 -16.72 16.19 -9.42
N PHE A 164 -16.80 17.51 -9.51
CA PHE A 164 -15.87 18.31 -10.29
C PHE A 164 -14.49 18.30 -9.63
N VAL A 165 -14.42 18.46 -8.31
CA VAL A 165 -13.17 18.40 -7.55
C VAL A 165 -12.50 17.03 -7.70
N GLU A 166 -13.27 15.95 -7.56
CA GLU A 166 -12.77 14.59 -7.79
C GLU A 166 -12.19 14.39 -9.19
N PHE A 167 -12.88 14.91 -10.20
CA PHE A 167 -12.39 14.84 -11.57
C PHE A 167 -11.08 15.62 -11.77
N ILE A 168 -11.03 16.88 -11.30
CA ILE A 168 -9.82 17.71 -11.41
C ILE A 168 -8.65 17.09 -10.64
N PHE A 169 -8.88 16.61 -9.43
CA PHE A 169 -7.86 15.95 -8.63
C PHE A 169 -7.31 14.70 -9.35
N ASP A 170 -8.20 13.83 -9.84
CA ASP A 170 -7.84 12.64 -10.60
C ASP A 170 -7.00 12.96 -11.85
N GLN A 171 -7.38 14.00 -12.60
CA GLN A 171 -6.61 14.44 -13.76
C GLN A 171 -5.20 14.95 -13.38
N LYS A 172 -5.05 15.58 -12.24
CA LYS A 172 -3.74 16.00 -11.73
C LYS A 172 -2.89 14.82 -11.29
N VAL A 173 -3.48 13.81 -10.68
CA VAL A 173 -2.81 12.54 -10.35
C VAL A 173 -2.38 11.84 -11.64
N LEU A 174 -3.24 11.75 -12.64
CA LEU A 174 -2.94 11.11 -13.93
C LEU A 174 -1.74 11.75 -14.64
N LYS A 175 -1.58 13.06 -14.51
CA LYS A 175 -0.45 13.83 -15.06
C LYS A 175 0.81 13.80 -14.22
N GLY A 176 0.79 13.19 -13.03
CA GLY A 176 1.91 13.19 -12.09
C GLY A 176 2.17 14.56 -11.42
N GLU A 177 1.18 15.45 -11.40
CA GLU A 177 1.26 16.73 -10.69
C GLU A 177 0.97 16.58 -9.17
N ILE A 178 0.31 15.50 -8.80
CA ILE A 178 -0.01 15.07 -7.43
C ILE A 178 0.20 13.56 -7.38
N LEU A 179 0.93 13.06 -6.37
CA LEU A 179 1.31 11.65 -6.19
C LEU A 179 2.34 11.12 -7.19
#